data_2fea2f46e70396b0570dafe9be43e254
#
_entry.id   2fea2f46e70396b0570dafe9be43e254
#
_cell.length_a   1.000
_cell.length_b   1.000
_cell.length_c   1.000
_cell.angle_alpha   90.00
_cell.angle_beta   90.00
_cell.angle_gamma   90.00
#
_symmetry.space_group_name_H-M   'P 1'
#
loop_
_entity.id
_entity.type
_entity.pdbx_description
1 polymer ?
#
loop_
_entity_poly.entity_id
_entity_poly.type
_entity_poly.pdbx_seq_one_letter_code
_entity_poly.pdbx_strand_id
1 'polypeptide(L)'
;SEETSRRMLQRTGTLEEITEIMSKVSLKQLNAPCIVYNLNGYYDSLKAMLKHMIDMGLSSEERQKGIYFAESLEQITDILCSLKED
;
A
#
# COMPACT_ATOMS: atom_id res chain seq x y z
N SER A 1 -6.74 -9.88 -1.75
CA SER A 1 -8.14 -10.09 -2.16
C SER A 1 -8.92 -8.78 -2.11
N GLU A 2 -10.06 -8.77 -2.76
CA GLU A 2 -10.94 -7.60 -2.74
C GLU A 2 -11.37 -7.26 -1.30
N GLU A 3 -11.61 -8.28 -0.49
CA GLU A 3 -12.01 -8.07 0.89
C GLU A 3 -10.91 -7.39 1.70
N THR A 4 -9.67 -7.79 1.50
CA THR A 4 -8.54 -7.17 2.19
C THR A 4 -8.40 -5.69 1.78
N SER A 5 -8.51 -5.41 0.48
CA SER A 5 -8.44 -4.05 -0.02
C SER A 5 -9.58 -3.20 0.52
N ARG A 6 -10.78 -3.78 0.58
CA ARG A 6 -11.95 -3.10 1.12
C ARG A 6 -11.79 -2.78 2.60
N ARG A 7 -11.20 -3.71 3.36
CA ARG A 7 -10.91 -3.46 4.78
C ARG A 7 -9.93 -2.32 4.97
N MET A 8 -8.92 -2.24 4.13
CA MET A 8 -7.97 -1.13 4.19
C MET A 8 -8.66 0.21 3.99
N LEU A 9 -9.58 0.28 3.04
CA LEU A 9 -10.31 1.50 2.77
C LEU A 9 -11.22 1.89 3.93
N GLN A 10 -11.81 0.92 4.60
CA GLN A 10 -12.71 1.17 5.72
C GLN A 10 -12.00 1.46 7.03
N ARG A 11 -10.79 0.93 7.17
CA ARG A 11 -10.03 1.01 8.42
C ARG A 11 -8.78 1.85 8.28
N THR A 12 -8.87 2.96 7.62
CA THR A 12 -7.72 3.85 7.47
C THR A 12 -7.26 4.44 8.80
N GLY A 13 -7.63 3.83 9.91
CA GLY A 13 -7.45 4.41 11.21
C GLY A 13 -6.14 4.13 11.91
N THR A 14 -5.53 2.98 11.75
CA THR A 14 -4.36 2.68 12.55
C THR A 14 -3.15 2.32 11.69
N LEU A 15 -2.03 2.94 12.05
CA LEU A 15 -0.74 2.67 11.41
C LEU A 15 -0.33 1.21 11.62
N GLU A 16 -0.69 0.62 12.75
CA GLU A 16 -0.37 -0.77 13.03
C GLU A 16 -0.99 -1.73 12.03
N GLU A 17 -2.27 -1.53 11.71
CA GLU A 17 -2.96 -2.37 10.74
C GLU A 17 -2.36 -2.24 9.35
N ILE A 18 -2.02 -1.02 8.96
CA ILE A 18 -1.43 -0.73 7.66
C ILE A 18 -0.06 -1.39 7.54
N THR A 19 0.78 -1.23 8.55
CA THR A 19 2.14 -1.79 8.50
C THR A 19 2.12 -3.31 8.56
N GLU A 20 1.18 -3.91 9.26
CA GLU A 20 1.04 -5.36 9.28
C GLU A 20 0.73 -5.89 7.88
N ILE A 21 -0.21 -5.28 7.18
CA ILE A 21 -0.56 -5.70 5.82
C ILE A 21 0.59 -5.45 4.85
N MET A 22 1.28 -4.31 4.98
CA MET A 22 2.46 -4.02 4.16
C MET A 22 3.54 -5.09 4.35
N SER A 23 3.75 -5.52 5.59
CA SER A 23 4.71 -6.56 5.90
C SER A 23 4.35 -7.88 5.21
N LYS A 24 3.08 -8.26 5.27
CA LYS A 24 2.61 -9.49 4.61
C LYS A 24 2.77 -9.42 3.09
N VAL A 25 2.50 -8.27 2.50
CA VAL A 25 2.72 -8.07 1.06
C VAL A 25 4.21 -8.18 0.72
N SER A 26 5.07 -7.54 1.52
CA SER A 26 6.52 -7.57 1.30
C SER A 26 7.10 -8.98 1.41
N LEU A 27 6.55 -9.80 2.31
CA LEU A 27 6.99 -11.18 2.50
C LEU A 27 6.29 -12.16 1.56
N LYS A 28 5.46 -11.66 0.66
CA LYS A 28 4.68 -12.47 -0.29
C LYS A 28 3.72 -13.44 0.41
N GLN A 29 3.34 -13.13 1.64
CA GLN A 29 2.35 -13.92 2.38
C GLN A 29 0.93 -13.56 2.00
N LEU A 30 0.73 -12.37 1.47
CA LEU A 30 -0.57 -11.89 1.02
C LEU A 30 -0.50 -11.56 -0.46
N ASN A 31 -1.32 -12.24 -1.25
CA ASN A 31 -1.31 -12.10 -2.70
C ASN A 31 -2.35 -11.08 -3.18
N ALA A 32 -2.38 -9.94 -2.52
CA ALA A 32 -3.31 -8.85 -2.84
C ALA A 32 -2.57 -7.52 -2.71
N PRO A 33 -2.97 -6.50 -3.48
CA PRO A 33 -2.35 -5.19 -3.34
C PRO A 33 -2.75 -4.52 -2.03
N CYS A 34 -1.82 -3.75 -1.48
CA CYS A 34 -2.09 -2.89 -0.33
C CYS A 34 -2.20 -1.47 -0.84
N ILE A 35 -3.39 -0.92 -0.86
CA ILE A 35 -3.62 0.45 -1.34
C ILE A 35 -3.92 1.32 -0.13
N VAL A 36 -3.04 2.28 0.14
CA VAL A 36 -3.18 3.22 1.24
C VAL A 36 -3.85 4.48 0.72
N TYR A 37 -5.01 4.80 1.28
CA TYR A 37 -5.72 6.02 0.91
C TYR A 37 -5.06 7.20 1.63
N ASN A 38 -4.29 7.97 0.89
CA ASN A 38 -3.51 9.08 1.41
C ASN A 38 -4.27 10.40 1.24
N LEU A 39 -5.33 10.56 2.02
CA LEU A 39 -6.17 11.75 1.96
C LEU A 39 -5.41 12.95 2.53
N ASN A 40 -5.30 14.00 1.73
CA ASN A 40 -4.64 15.25 2.13
C ASN A 40 -3.20 15.06 2.61
N GLY A 41 -2.51 14.03 2.10
CA GLY A 41 -1.11 13.80 2.46
C GLY A 41 -0.90 13.21 3.85
N TYR A 42 -1.95 12.67 4.45
CA TYR A 42 -1.88 12.13 5.81
C TYR A 42 -0.76 11.09 5.98
N TYR A 43 -0.53 10.28 4.94
CA TYR A 43 0.49 9.23 4.96
C TYR A 43 1.74 9.57 4.16
N ASP A 44 1.97 10.85 3.86
CA ASP A 44 3.17 11.25 3.11
C ASP A 44 4.45 10.86 3.83
N SER A 45 4.49 10.98 5.15
CA SER A 45 5.66 10.61 5.94
C SER A 45 5.92 9.10 5.87
N LEU A 46 4.86 8.28 5.85
CA LEU A 46 5.02 6.84 5.70
C LEU A 46 5.57 6.50 4.32
N LYS A 47 5.07 7.14 3.29
CA LYS A 47 5.55 6.96 1.93
C LYS A 47 7.04 7.32 1.81
N ALA A 48 7.42 8.45 2.41
CA ALA A 48 8.82 8.88 2.43
C ALA A 48 9.70 7.90 3.20
N MET A 49 9.21 7.36 4.30
CA MET A 49 9.95 6.37 5.08
C MET A 49 10.19 5.10 4.27
N LEU A 50 9.19 4.61 3.56
CA LEU A 50 9.33 3.42 2.73
C LEU A 50 10.38 3.64 1.63
N LYS A 51 10.39 4.80 1.02
CA LYS A 51 11.41 5.14 0.03
C LYS A 51 12.79 5.21 0.65
N HIS A 52 12.89 5.82 1.82
CA HIS A 52 14.14 5.94 2.55
C HIS A 52 14.73 4.56 2.88
N MET A 53 13.88 3.61 3.23
CA MET A 53 14.32 2.23 3.49
C MET A 53 14.96 1.61 2.25
N ILE A 54 14.42 1.88 1.08
CA ILE A 54 15.02 1.40 -0.17
C ILE A 54 16.38 2.06 -0.39
N ASP A 55 16.45 3.38 -0.21
CA ASP A 55 17.68 4.14 -0.41
C ASP A 55 18.81 3.68 0.52
N MET A 56 18.46 3.27 1.73
CA MET A 56 19.41 2.81 2.72
C MET A 56 19.75 1.31 2.62
N GLY A 57 19.16 0.61 1.67
CA GLY A 57 19.41 -0.81 1.49
C GLY A 57 18.68 -1.72 2.45
N LEU A 58 17.73 -1.19 3.23
CA LEU A 58 16.96 -1.98 4.20
C LEU A 58 15.69 -2.60 3.58
N SER A 59 15.36 -2.22 2.36
CA SER A 59 14.26 -2.78 1.61
C SER A 59 14.60 -2.69 0.12
N SER A 60 13.66 -3.05 -0.74
CA SER A 60 13.86 -2.95 -2.18
C SER A 60 12.55 -2.63 -2.86
N GLU A 61 12.63 -2.17 -4.11
CA GLU A 61 11.43 -1.91 -4.90
C GLU A 61 10.62 -3.19 -5.09
N GLU A 62 11.29 -4.32 -5.23
CA GLU A 62 10.61 -5.60 -5.39
C GLU A 62 9.84 -5.99 -4.13
N ARG A 63 10.44 -5.78 -2.95
CA ARG A 63 9.75 -6.07 -1.69
C ARG A 63 8.54 -5.19 -1.47
N GLN A 64 8.59 -3.96 -1.94
CA GLN A 64 7.50 -3.02 -1.80
C GLN A 64 6.52 -3.04 -2.97
N LYS A 65 6.76 -3.90 -3.95
CA LYS A 65 5.84 -4.08 -5.06
C LYS A 65 4.51 -4.60 -4.53
N GLY A 66 3.43 -3.95 -4.89
CA GLY A 66 2.11 -4.28 -4.37
C GLY A 66 1.64 -3.31 -3.30
N ILE A 67 2.48 -2.37 -2.89
CA ILE A 67 2.10 -1.31 -1.96
C ILE A 67 1.91 -0.03 -2.77
N TYR A 68 0.72 0.55 -2.68
CA TYR A 68 0.34 1.72 -3.46
C TYR A 68 -0.22 2.79 -2.54
N PHE A 69 -0.04 4.05 -2.93
CA PHE A 69 -0.64 5.20 -2.26
C PHE A 69 -1.56 5.91 -3.24
N ALA A 70 -2.80 6.15 -2.84
CA ALA A 70 -3.77 6.82 -3.68
C ALA A 70 -4.36 8.02 -2.94
N GLU A 71 -4.51 9.13 -3.63
CA GLU A 71 -5.02 10.37 -3.04
C GLU A 71 -6.51 10.58 -3.24
N SER A 72 -7.13 9.76 -4.10
CA SER A 72 -8.55 9.86 -4.39
C SER A 72 -9.12 8.49 -4.70
N LEU A 73 -10.44 8.37 -4.63
CA LEU A 73 -11.11 7.14 -5.00
C LEU A 73 -10.91 6.81 -6.47
N GLU A 74 -10.78 7.83 -7.31
CA GLU A 74 -10.51 7.64 -8.73
C GLU A 74 -9.14 6.97 -8.93
N GLN A 75 -8.13 7.41 -8.20
CA GLN A 75 -6.81 6.79 -8.29
C GLN A 75 -6.83 5.35 -7.81
N ILE A 76 -7.59 5.04 -6.77
CA ILE A 76 -7.75 3.67 -6.31
C ILE A 76 -8.34 2.80 -7.41
N THR A 77 -9.38 3.30 -8.06
CA THR A 77 -10.02 2.59 -9.17
C THR A 77 -9.03 2.36 -10.32
N ASP A 78 -8.25 3.38 -10.65
CA ASP A 78 -7.24 3.27 -11.72
C ASP A 78 -6.20 2.21 -11.40
N ILE A 79 -5.73 2.16 -10.15
CA ILE A 79 -4.76 1.15 -9.71
C ILE A 79 -5.36 -0.25 -9.83
N LEU A 80 -6.58 -0.44 -9.35
CA LEU A 80 -7.25 -1.73 -9.40
C LEU A 80 -7.50 -2.19 -10.83
N CYS A 81 -7.88 -1.28 -11.72
CA CYS A 81 -8.09 -1.59 -13.13
C CYS A 81 -6.77 -1.97 -13.81
N SER A 82 -5.71 -1.26 -13.51
CA SER A 82 -4.38 -1.56 -14.06
C SER A 82 -3.92 -2.96 -13.64
N LEU A 83 -4.18 -3.34 -12.40
CA LEU A 83 -3.79 -4.67 -11.90
C LEU A 83 -4.58 -5.79 -12.55
N LYS A 84 -5.82 -5.53 -12.96
CA LYS A 84 -6.65 -6.53 -13.65
C LYS A 84 -6.18 -6.82 -15.06
N GLU A 85 -5.53 -5.86 -15.70
CA GLU A 85 -5.05 -6.02 -17.07
C GLU A 85 -3.81 -6.89 -17.17
N ASP A 86 -3.14 -7.09 -16.05
CA ASP A 86 -1.98 -7.93 -15.95
C ASP A 86 -2.37 -9.36 -15.55
#